data_0dcd34568ba7de212869c0e4ff533c5b
#
_entry.id   0dcd34568ba7de212869c0e4ff533c5b
#
_cell.length_a   1.000
_cell.length_b   1.000
_cell.length_c   1.000
_cell.angle_alpha   90.00
_cell.angle_beta   90.00
_cell.angle_gamma   90.00
#
_symmetry.space_group_name_H-M   'P 1'
#
loop_
_entity.id
_entity.type
_entity.pdbx_description
1 polymer ?
#
loop_
_entity_poly.entity_id
_entity_poly.type
_entity_poly.pdbx_seq_one_letter_code
_entity_poly.pdbx_strand_id
1 'polypeptide(L)'
;IQVATKLAPYPWRIGNRGFNKPFLKSLERLNNKLDIVQLHWSTAKYNPWQELGLLNNLCDLKDEGFDFEIGLSNIGPKRLMKLIKFLAKRDQHLKSVQIQFSLLAPDLGKQYQVKKICDENKIDFLAYSPLSFGILCIDPDKEENKEKSFIRNSLFENYKKPTYELRRCLKRIAHQRSVSQAQVAINWCCYQGTIPLVGMRKKSQVIDVSNVFNWNLKKNEFKVLQEISKKCFKKMPKNPFSSN
;
A
#
# COMPACT_ATOMS: atom_id res chain seq x y z
N ILE A 1 -16.26 -1.27 -9.87
CA ILE A 1 -15.45 -0.82 -8.71
C ILE A 1 -15.34 -1.99 -7.75
N GLN A 2 -14.12 -2.34 -7.34
CA GLN A 2 -13.90 -3.34 -6.31
C GLN A 2 -13.84 -2.68 -4.92
N VAL A 3 -14.55 -3.26 -3.96
CA VAL A 3 -14.59 -2.81 -2.56
C VAL A 3 -13.77 -3.76 -1.71
N ALA A 4 -12.78 -3.24 -0.99
CA ALA A 4 -11.90 -4.02 -0.13
C ALA A 4 -11.99 -3.57 1.33
N THR A 5 -12.01 -4.53 2.26
CA THR A 5 -11.87 -4.27 3.70
C THR A 5 -10.62 -4.95 4.27
N LYS A 6 -10.19 -4.50 5.45
CA LYS A 6 -9.09 -5.12 6.20
C LYS A 6 -9.55 -5.56 7.59
N LEU A 7 -9.26 -6.81 7.93
CA LEU A 7 -9.54 -7.37 9.25
C LEU A 7 -8.25 -7.43 10.07
N ALA A 8 -8.21 -6.65 11.14
CA ALA A 8 -7.05 -6.58 12.02
C ALA A 8 -6.94 -7.83 12.90
N PRO A 9 -5.80 -8.52 12.97
CA PRO A 9 -5.58 -9.67 13.82
C PRO A 9 -5.27 -9.25 15.27
N TYR A 10 -6.22 -8.62 15.93
CA TYR A 10 -6.08 -8.26 17.35
C TYR A 10 -5.87 -9.49 18.22
N PRO A 11 -5.20 -9.40 19.38
CA PRO A 11 -4.88 -10.55 20.24
C PRO A 11 -6.08 -11.41 20.66
N TRP A 12 -7.28 -10.80 20.78
CA TRP A 12 -8.52 -11.50 21.12
C TRP A 12 -9.22 -12.16 19.93
N ARG A 13 -8.75 -11.97 18.71
CA ARG A 13 -9.26 -12.62 17.49
C ARG A 13 -8.44 -13.86 17.21
N ILE A 14 -8.84 -14.98 17.76
CA ILE A 14 -8.10 -16.23 17.67
C ILE A 14 -8.95 -17.36 17.08
N GLY A 15 -8.28 -18.37 16.55
CA GLY A 15 -8.90 -19.58 16.00
C GLY A 15 -9.71 -19.35 14.73
N ASN A 16 -10.44 -20.39 14.35
CA ASN A 16 -11.18 -20.46 13.07
C ASN A 16 -12.50 -19.65 13.06
N ARG A 17 -12.77 -18.83 14.07
CA ARG A 17 -13.96 -17.94 14.14
C ARG A 17 -13.59 -16.51 14.51
N GLY A 18 -12.29 -16.21 14.61
CA GLY A 18 -11.79 -14.90 15.04
C GLY A 18 -12.21 -13.75 14.13
N PHE A 19 -12.51 -14.02 12.88
CA PHE A 19 -12.95 -13.03 11.89
C PHE A 19 -14.45 -13.02 11.60
N ASN A 20 -15.26 -13.97 12.07
CA ASN A 20 -16.71 -14.02 11.78
C ASN A 20 -17.40 -12.68 12.12
N LYS A 21 -17.34 -12.26 13.38
CA LYS A 21 -17.98 -11.01 13.82
C LYS A 21 -17.48 -9.75 13.10
N PRO A 22 -16.15 -9.49 12.98
CA PRO A 22 -15.68 -8.32 12.25
C PRO A 22 -15.92 -8.38 10.74
N PHE A 23 -15.96 -9.55 10.14
CA PHE A 23 -16.34 -9.76 8.75
C PHE A 23 -17.79 -9.35 8.51
N LEU A 24 -18.74 -9.94 9.25
CA LEU A 24 -20.18 -9.64 9.14
C LEU A 24 -20.46 -8.15 9.36
N LYS A 25 -19.82 -7.51 10.37
CA LYS A 25 -19.94 -6.07 10.59
C LYS A 25 -19.37 -5.23 9.46
N SER A 26 -18.34 -5.70 8.75
CA SER A 26 -17.80 -4.99 7.59
C SER A 26 -18.73 -5.13 6.38
N LEU A 27 -19.27 -6.33 6.18
CA LEU A 27 -20.22 -6.63 5.12
C LEU A 27 -21.49 -5.77 5.25
N GLU A 28 -22.08 -5.72 6.47
CA GLU A 28 -23.23 -4.87 6.79
C GLU A 28 -22.96 -3.39 6.48
N ARG A 29 -21.83 -2.82 6.97
CA ARG A 29 -21.47 -1.41 6.74
C ARG A 29 -21.21 -1.07 5.28
N LEU A 30 -20.87 -2.05 4.47
CA LEU A 30 -20.62 -1.91 3.04
C LEU A 30 -21.85 -2.28 2.19
N ASN A 31 -23.05 -2.42 2.81
CA ASN A 31 -24.28 -2.81 2.15
C ASN A 31 -24.11 -4.09 1.30
N ASN A 32 -23.47 -5.08 1.86
CA ASN A 32 -23.14 -6.37 1.24
C ASN A 32 -22.27 -6.28 -0.05
N LYS A 33 -21.60 -5.14 -0.27
CA LYS A 33 -20.65 -4.96 -1.39
C LYS A 33 -19.23 -5.12 -0.86
N LEU A 34 -18.70 -6.31 -0.93
CA LEU A 34 -17.35 -6.61 -0.43
C LEU A 34 -16.68 -7.64 -1.34
N ASP A 35 -15.74 -7.17 -2.15
CA ASP A 35 -15.05 -8.01 -3.13
C ASP A 35 -13.74 -8.60 -2.60
N ILE A 36 -13.05 -7.90 -1.66
CA ILE A 36 -11.74 -8.35 -1.16
C ILE A 36 -11.68 -8.19 0.37
N VAL A 37 -11.31 -9.26 1.06
CA VAL A 37 -11.05 -9.26 2.51
C VAL A 37 -9.57 -9.48 2.76
N GLN A 38 -8.90 -8.51 3.38
CA GLN A 38 -7.47 -8.57 3.62
C GLN A 38 -7.15 -8.77 5.11
N LEU A 39 -6.23 -9.68 5.41
CA LEU A 39 -5.54 -9.68 6.70
C LEU A 39 -4.72 -8.40 6.82
N HIS A 40 -5.00 -7.56 7.84
CA HIS A 40 -4.48 -6.19 7.92
C HIS A 40 -2.96 -6.13 8.16
N TRP A 41 -2.41 -7.10 8.90
CA TRP A 41 -0.96 -7.30 9.09
C TRP A 41 -0.66 -8.74 9.48
N SER A 42 0.59 -9.14 9.28
CA SER A 42 1.06 -10.47 9.69
C SER A 42 1.36 -10.51 11.19
N THR A 43 0.93 -11.57 11.85
CA THR A 43 1.27 -11.83 13.25
C THR A 43 2.49 -12.74 13.42
N ALA A 44 3.19 -13.05 12.32
CA ALA A 44 4.29 -14.02 12.30
C ALA A 44 5.43 -13.73 13.28
N LYS A 45 5.61 -12.46 13.69
CA LYS A 45 6.66 -12.08 14.64
C LYS A 45 6.34 -12.41 16.09
N TYR A 46 5.08 -12.49 16.46
CA TYR A 46 4.65 -12.64 17.86
C TYR A 46 3.61 -13.73 18.08
N ASN A 47 2.81 -14.07 17.06
CA ASN A 47 1.82 -15.16 17.12
C ASN A 47 1.56 -15.77 15.74
N PRO A 48 2.48 -16.59 15.20
CA PRO A 48 2.34 -17.15 13.85
C PRO A 48 1.14 -18.10 13.69
N TRP A 49 0.66 -18.71 14.77
CA TRP A 49 -0.48 -19.62 14.78
C TRP A 49 -1.80 -18.87 14.62
N GLN A 50 -1.93 -17.67 15.20
CA GLN A 50 -3.10 -16.82 15.08
C GLN A 50 -3.37 -16.49 13.60
N GLU A 51 -2.35 -16.08 12.88
CA GLU A 51 -2.47 -15.71 11.46
C GLU A 51 -3.01 -16.86 10.62
N LEU A 52 -2.52 -18.09 10.83
CA LEU A 52 -2.98 -19.26 10.12
C LEU A 52 -4.44 -19.60 10.47
N GLY A 53 -4.80 -19.55 11.74
CA GLY A 53 -6.20 -19.74 12.16
C GLY A 53 -7.16 -18.71 11.57
N LEU A 54 -6.75 -17.44 11.50
CA LEU A 54 -7.57 -16.39 10.92
C LEU A 54 -7.68 -16.49 9.38
N LEU A 55 -6.63 -16.92 8.70
CA LEU A 55 -6.70 -17.20 7.26
C LEU A 55 -7.56 -18.43 6.98
N ASN A 56 -7.45 -19.46 7.81
CA ASN A 56 -8.35 -20.61 7.70
C ASN A 56 -9.82 -20.19 7.87
N ASN A 57 -10.11 -19.30 8.83
CA ASN A 57 -11.45 -18.76 9.00
C ASN A 57 -11.95 -17.98 7.76
N LEU A 58 -11.08 -17.26 7.03
CA LEU A 58 -11.49 -16.66 5.76
C LEU A 58 -11.83 -17.72 4.69
N CYS A 59 -11.09 -18.82 4.66
CA CYS A 59 -11.43 -19.95 3.78
C CYS A 59 -12.78 -20.57 4.17
N ASP A 60 -13.01 -20.81 5.48
CA ASP A 60 -14.27 -21.38 5.98
C ASP A 60 -15.47 -20.49 5.62
N LEU A 61 -15.35 -19.16 5.73
CA LEU A 61 -16.40 -18.22 5.30
C LEU A 61 -16.70 -18.32 3.80
N LYS A 62 -15.69 -18.55 2.96
CA LYS A 62 -15.90 -18.80 1.52
C LYS A 62 -16.62 -20.14 1.30
N ASP A 63 -16.24 -21.18 2.02
CA ASP A 63 -16.88 -22.49 1.95
C ASP A 63 -18.35 -22.42 2.45
N GLU A 64 -18.68 -21.50 3.36
CA GLU A 64 -20.03 -21.17 3.82
C GLU A 64 -20.85 -20.38 2.76
N GLY A 65 -20.28 -20.01 1.63
CA GLY A 65 -20.94 -19.36 0.50
C GLY A 65 -20.78 -17.84 0.43
N PHE A 66 -19.94 -17.21 1.27
CA PHE A 66 -19.61 -15.79 1.09
C PHE A 66 -18.68 -15.59 -0.11
N ASP A 67 -19.08 -14.71 -1.04
CA ASP A 67 -18.32 -14.41 -2.25
C ASP A 67 -17.38 -13.21 -2.00
N PHE A 68 -16.09 -13.48 -1.84
CA PHE A 68 -15.01 -12.48 -1.74
C PHE A 68 -13.66 -13.12 -2.04
N GLU A 69 -12.70 -12.29 -2.40
CA GLU A 69 -11.31 -12.70 -2.61
C GLU A 69 -10.44 -12.44 -1.37
N ILE A 70 -9.46 -13.30 -1.11
CA ILE A 70 -8.54 -13.16 0.03
C ILE A 70 -7.36 -12.28 -0.35
N GLY A 71 -7.02 -11.32 0.52
CA GLY A 71 -5.84 -10.48 0.41
C GLY A 71 -5.02 -10.47 1.70
N LEU A 72 -3.77 -10.01 1.58
CA LEU A 72 -2.84 -9.81 2.70
C LEU A 72 -2.32 -8.39 2.73
N SER A 73 -1.90 -7.91 3.90
CA SER A 73 -1.24 -6.60 4.02
C SER A 73 -0.06 -6.68 5.00
N ASN A 74 0.96 -5.83 4.78
CA ASN A 74 2.12 -5.70 5.65
C ASN A 74 2.89 -7.02 5.88
N ILE A 75 3.13 -7.74 4.80
CA ILE A 75 3.80 -9.04 4.80
C ILE A 75 5.14 -8.97 4.06
N GLY A 76 6.16 -9.66 4.58
CA GLY A 76 7.45 -9.80 3.92
C GLY A 76 7.55 -11.04 3.02
N PRO A 77 8.61 -11.14 2.20
CA PRO A 77 8.68 -12.12 1.11
C PRO A 77 8.66 -13.58 1.59
N LYS A 78 9.40 -13.90 2.65
CA LYS A 78 9.45 -15.28 3.17
C LYS A 78 8.10 -15.75 3.71
N ARG A 79 7.41 -14.83 4.42
CA ARG A 79 6.09 -15.15 4.98
C ARG A 79 5.03 -15.24 3.89
N LEU A 80 5.07 -14.35 2.90
CA LEU A 80 4.17 -14.38 1.76
C LEU A 80 4.20 -15.74 1.06
N MET A 81 5.39 -16.26 0.74
CA MET A 81 5.53 -17.59 0.12
C MET A 81 4.92 -18.71 0.97
N LYS A 82 5.07 -18.65 2.30
CA LYS A 82 4.45 -19.63 3.20
C LYS A 82 2.93 -19.56 3.17
N LEU A 83 2.36 -18.35 3.14
CA LEU A 83 0.90 -18.16 3.14
C LEU A 83 0.27 -18.49 1.78
N ILE A 84 0.94 -18.22 0.67
CA ILE A 84 0.50 -18.70 -0.65
C ILE A 84 0.37 -20.23 -0.64
N LYS A 85 1.40 -20.94 -0.17
CA LYS A 85 1.36 -22.41 -0.05
C LYS A 85 0.29 -22.91 0.91
N PHE A 86 0.02 -22.17 1.99
CA PHE A 86 -1.05 -22.50 2.95
C PHE A 86 -2.43 -22.38 2.32
N LEU A 87 -2.70 -21.28 1.63
CA LEU A 87 -3.98 -21.05 0.93
C LEU A 87 -4.22 -22.06 -0.19
N ALA A 88 -3.17 -22.40 -0.95
CA ALA A 88 -3.25 -23.41 -2.01
C ALA A 88 -3.69 -24.80 -1.51
N LYS A 89 -3.34 -25.19 -0.26
CA LYS A 89 -3.84 -26.43 0.36
C LYS A 89 -5.34 -26.43 0.66
N ARG A 90 -5.97 -25.26 0.67
CA ARG A 90 -7.40 -25.05 0.85
C ARG A 90 -8.09 -24.71 -0.50
N ASP A 91 -7.41 -24.95 -1.61
CA ASP A 91 -7.88 -24.58 -2.96
C ASP A 91 -8.26 -23.09 -3.06
N GLN A 92 -7.55 -22.24 -2.31
CA GLN A 92 -7.75 -20.80 -2.31
C GLN A 92 -6.57 -20.07 -2.95
N HIS A 93 -6.88 -19.08 -3.78
CA HIS A 93 -5.90 -18.20 -4.39
C HIS A 93 -5.81 -16.87 -3.64
N LEU A 94 -4.58 -16.31 -3.55
CA LEU A 94 -4.37 -14.99 -2.98
C LEU A 94 -4.57 -13.93 -4.05
N LYS A 95 -5.59 -13.07 -3.89
CA LYS A 95 -5.93 -12.02 -4.86
C LYS A 95 -4.98 -10.84 -4.80
N SER A 96 -4.65 -10.35 -3.60
CA SER A 96 -3.89 -9.11 -3.45
C SER A 96 -2.95 -9.09 -2.27
N VAL A 97 -1.86 -8.32 -2.42
CA VAL A 97 -0.93 -7.99 -1.34
C VAL A 97 -0.77 -6.48 -1.24
N GLN A 98 -1.09 -5.89 -0.08
CA GLN A 98 -1.02 -4.46 0.15
C GLN A 98 0.22 -4.09 0.99
N ILE A 99 1.15 -3.34 0.41
CA ILE A 99 2.44 -2.97 1.00
C ILE A 99 2.67 -1.46 0.92
N GLN A 100 3.40 -0.89 1.90
CA GLN A 100 3.88 0.49 1.82
C GLN A 100 4.86 0.62 0.65
N PHE A 101 4.51 1.39 -0.38
CA PHE A 101 5.34 1.51 -1.56
C PHE A 101 5.29 2.91 -2.15
N SER A 102 6.44 3.56 -2.23
CA SER A 102 6.61 4.92 -2.74
C SER A 102 8.09 5.21 -2.97
N LEU A 103 8.42 6.36 -3.54
CA LEU A 103 9.80 6.87 -3.66
C LEU A 103 10.53 7.02 -2.30
N LEU A 104 9.80 7.17 -1.20
CA LEU A 104 10.35 7.25 0.17
C LEU A 104 10.08 6.00 1.00
N ALA A 105 9.72 4.88 0.39
CA ALA A 105 9.47 3.64 1.12
C ALA A 105 10.72 3.18 1.90
N PRO A 106 10.55 2.61 3.10
CA PRO A 106 11.67 2.36 4.03
C PRO A 106 12.61 1.23 3.60
N ASP A 107 12.13 0.28 2.81
CA ASP A 107 12.90 -0.92 2.41
C ASP A 107 12.48 -1.38 1.01
N LEU A 108 12.87 -0.60 0.00
CA LEU A 108 12.53 -0.92 -1.40
C LEU A 108 13.04 -2.31 -1.83
N GLY A 109 14.17 -2.76 -1.29
CA GLY A 109 14.71 -4.08 -1.62
C GLY A 109 13.74 -5.22 -1.26
N LYS A 110 13.21 -5.24 -0.04
CA LYS A 110 12.19 -6.22 0.37
C LYS A 110 10.88 -6.06 -0.39
N GLN A 111 10.47 -4.83 -0.64
CA GLN A 111 9.24 -4.56 -1.39
C GLN A 111 9.32 -5.05 -2.82
N TYR A 112 10.48 -4.93 -3.48
CA TYR A 112 10.71 -5.53 -4.79
C TYR A 112 10.70 -7.05 -4.76
N GLN A 113 11.20 -7.68 -3.69
CA GLN A 113 11.08 -9.13 -3.53
C GLN A 113 9.62 -9.57 -3.40
N VAL A 114 8.81 -8.83 -2.60
CA VAL A 114 7.37 -9.09 -2.51
C VAL A 114 6.68 -8.88 -3.87
N LYS A 115 7.02 -7.78 -4.58
CA LYS A 115 6.47 -7.50 -5.91
C LYS A 115 6.78 -8.63 -6.89
N LYS A 116 8.01 -9.11 -6.92
CA LYS A 116 8.41 -10.24 -7.77
C LYS A 116 7.57 -11.50 -7.49
N ILE A 117 7.37 -11.84 -6.20
CA ILE A 117 6.51 -12.97 -5.82
C ILE A 117 5.07 -12.74 -6.29
N CYS A 118 4.55 -11.53 -6.16
CA CYS A 118 3.21 -11.19 -6.64
C CYS A 118 3.09 -11.41 -8.16
N ASP A 119 4.07 -10.93 -8.94
CA ASP A 119 4.09 -11.09 -10.40
C ASP A 119 4.14 -12.56 -10.83
N GLU A 120 5.00 -13.34 -10.20
CA GLU A 120 5.16 -14.78 -10.47
C GLU A 120 3.89 -15.58 -10.15
N ASN A 121 3.08 -15.12 -9.20
CA ASN A 121 1.85 -15.78 -8.75
C ASN A 121 0.56 -15.09 -9.21
N LYS A 122 0.63 -14.09 -10.10
CA LYS A 122 -0.52 -13.32 -10.60
C LYS A 122 -1.35 -12.65 -9.49
N ILE A 123 -0.66 -12.14 -8.46
CA ILE A 123 -1.25 -11.47 -7.30
C ILE A 123 -1.17 -9.96 -7.51
N ASP A 124 -2.26 -9.24 -7.30
CA ASP A 124 -2.29 -7.78 -7.39
C ASP A 124 -1.43 -7.14 -6.28
N PHE A 125 -0.43 -6.34 -6.67
CA PHE A 125 0.36 -5.57 -5.72
C PHE A 125 -0.25 -4.18 -5.48
N LEU A 126 -0.83 -3.97 -4.31
CA LEU A 126 -1.46 -2.72 -3.90
C LEU A 126 -0.44 -1.84 -3.14
N ALA A 127 -0.09 -0.70 -3.73
CA ALA A 127 0.88 0.23 -3.16
C ALA A 127 0.19 1.26 -2.25
N TYR A 128 0.24 1.09 -0.92
CA TYR A 128 -0.30 2.12 -0.03
C TYR A 128 0.73 3.20 0.31
N SER A 129 0.24 4.39 0.66
CA SER A 129 1.03 5.61 0.90
C SER A 129 1.94 6.00 -0.28
N PRO A 130 1.46 5.98 -1.54
CA PRO A 130 2.29 6.30 -2.72
C PRO A 130 2.84 7.74 -2.67
N LEU A 131 2.15 8.65 -1.96
CA LEU A 131 2.55 10.05 -1.76
C LEU A 131 3.32 10.30 -0.46
N SER A 132 3.68 9.25 0.29
CA SER A 132 4.41 9.37 1.58
C SER A 132 3.75 10.38 2.52
N PHE A 133 2.46 10.17 2.84
CA PHE A 133 1.60 11.08 3.62
C PHE A 133 1.47 12.49 3.06
N GLY A 134 1.83 12.71 1.78
CA GLY A 134 1.78 13.99 1.10
C GLY A 134 3.12 14.72 1.05
N ILE A 135 4.20 14.17 1.62
CA ILE A 135 5.54 14.76 1.57
C ILE A 135 6.00 14.97 0.13
N LEU A 136 5.73 14.01 -0.77
CA LEU A 136 6.10 14.10 -2.18
C LEU A 136 5.33 15.16 -2.97
N CYS A 137 4.27 15.74 -2.39
CA CYS A 137 3.45 16.79 -3.00
C CYS A 137 3.84 18.21 -2.54
N ILE A 138 4.75 18.34 -1.55
CA ILE A 138 5.17 19.65 -1.04
C ILE A 138 6.02 20.35 -2.11
N ASP A 139 5.64 21.58 -2.45
CA ASP A 139 6.45 22.41 -3.35
C ASP A 139 7.81 22.73 -2.70
N PRO A 140 8.95 22.35 -3.30
CA PRO A 140 10.26 22.56 -2.72
C PRO A 140 10.64 24.04 -2.59
N ASP A 141 10.05 24.93 -3.40
CA ASP A 141 10.38 26.34 -3.47
C ASP A 141 9.43 27.23 -2.65
N LYS A 142 8.42 26.63 -2.00
CA LYS A 142 7.49 27.31 -1.07
C LYS A 142 7.86 27.01 0.38
N GLU A 143 8.24 28.03 1.12
CA GLU A 143 8.67 27.89 2.51
C GLU A 143 7.53 27.51 3.48
N GLU A 144 6.27 27.81 3.16
CA GLU A 144 5.13 27.62 4.08
C GLU A 144 4.01 26.78 3.49
N ASN A 145 3.92 25.53 3.94
CA ASN A 145 2.66 24.81 4.04
C ASN A 145 2.36 24.57 5.52
N LYS A 146 1.78 25.54 6.20
CA LYS A 146 1.24 25.32 7.55
C LYS A 146 0.00 24.44 7.47
N GLU A 147 0.20 23.17 7.65
CA GLU A 147 -0.90 22.22 7.81
C GLU A 147 -1.60 22.49 9.17
N LYS A 148 -2.91 22.32 9.22
CA LYS A 148 -3.71 22.54 10.45
C LYS A 148 -3.37 21.57 11.60
N SER A 149 -2.65 20.46 11.32
CA SER A 149 -2.27 19.44 12.29
C SER A 149 -0.82 19.60 12.71
N PHE A 150 -0.58 19.82 14.02
CA PHE A 150 0.76 19.93 14.62
C PHE A 150 1.66 18.69 14.32
N ILE A 151 1.10 17.48 14.43
CA ILE A 151 1.83 16.23 14.16
C ILE A 151 2.27 16.17 12.69
N ARG A 152 1.41 16.59 11.78
CA ARG A 152 1.71 16.59 10.35
C ARG A 152 2.74 17.66 9.98
N ASN A 153 2.69 18.83 10.63
CA ASN A 153 3.68 19.86 10.45
C ASN A 153 5.06 19.39 10.93
N SER A 154 5.15 18.79 12.12
CA SER A 154 6.41 18.23 12.64
C SER A 154 6.96 17.14 11.71
N LEU A 155 6.09 16.26 11.20
CA LEU A 155 6.50 15.26 10.20
C LEU A 155 7.06 15.94 8.95
N PHE A 156 6.37 16.94 8.41
CA PHE A 156 6.79 17.62 7.18
C PHE A 156 8.11 18.36 7.36
N GLU A 157 8.29 19.11 8.45
CA GLU A 157 9.56 19.78 8.75
C GLU A 157 10.75 18.81 8.76
N ASN A 158 10.57 17.66 9.41
CA ASN A 158 11.60 16.63 9.47
C ASN A 158 11.97 16.03 8.10
N TYR A 159 11.11 16.14 7.10
CA TYR A 159 11.34 15.61 5.75
C TYR A 159 11.68 16.67 4.70
N LYS A 160 11.40 17.96 4.94
CA LYS A 160 11.63 19.03 3.97
C LYS A 160 13.06 19.02 3.40
N LYS A 161 14.05 19.17 4.27
CA LYS A 161 15.46 19.21 3.85
C LYS A 161 15.94 17.88 3.25
N PRO A 162 15.73 16.72 3.91
CA PRO A 162 16.20 15.43 3.38
C PRO A 162 15.61 15.02 2.03
N THR A 163 14.40 15.50 1.68
CA THR A 163 13.71 15.12 0.45
C THR A 163 13.73 16.22 -0.62
N TYR A 164 14.45 17.31 -0.38
CA TYR A 164 14.44 18.48 -1.26
C TYR A 164 14.75 18.14 -2.71
N GLU A 165 15.86 17.46 -2.99
CA GLU A 165 16.26 17.09 -4.35
C GLU A 165 15.25 16.18 -5.04
N LEU A 166 14.65 15.25 -4.30
CA LEU A 166 13.61 14.38 -4.83
C LEU A 166 12.35 15.18 -5.20
N ARG A 167 11.90 16.08 -4.32
CA ARG A 167 10.75 16.95 -4.57
C ARG A 167 10.99 17.92 -5.72
N ARG A 168 12.21 18.47 -5.83
CA ARG A 168 12.63 19.33 -6.95
C ARG A 168 12.59 18.57 -8.28
N CYS A 169 13.05 17.32 -8.29
CA CYS A 169 12.96 16.47 -9.47
C CYS A 169 11.50 16.19 -9.85
N LEU A 170 10.65 15.86 -8.87
CA LEU A 170 9.20 15.66 -9.08
C LEU A 170 8.56 16.93 -9.67
N LYS A 171 8.86 18.12 -9.10
CA LYS A 171 8.36 19.41 -9.58
C LYS A 171 8.78 19.69 -11.03
N ARG A 172 10.04 19.43 -11.37
CA ARG A 172 10.55 19.61 -12.74
C ARG A 172 9.80 18.73 -13.75
N ILE A 173 9.64 17.44 -13.46
CA ILE A 173 8.89 16.51 -14.33
C ILE A 173 7.43 16.94 -14.42
N ALA A 174 6.81 17.29 -13.30
CA ALA A 174 5.43 17.79 -13.25
C ALA A 174 5.22 19.01 -14.15
N HIS A 175 6.12 19.98 -14.08
CA HIS A 175 6.09 21.17 -14.94
C HIS A 175 6.23 20.82 -16.43
N GLN A 176 7.21 19.96 -16.78
CA GLN A 176 7.45 19.53 -18.18
C GLN A 176 6.26 18.75 -18.77
N ARG A 177 5.43 18.14 -17.92
CA ARG A 177 4.27 17.34 -18.30
C ARG A 177 2.93 18.05 -18.11
N SER A 178 2.95 19.29 -17.58
CA SER A 178 1.74 20.04 -17.21
C SER A 178 0.80 19.25 -16.27
N VAL A 179 1.40 18.53 -15.31
CA VAL A 179 0.69 17.71 -14.31
C VAL A 179 1.14 18.06 -12.88
N SER A 180 0.48 17.49 -11.87
CA SER A 180 0.90 17.70 -10.47
C SER A 180 2.06 16.78 -10.07
N GLN A 181 2.81 17.18 -9.01
CA GLN A 181 3.81 16.31 -8.39
C GLN A 181 3.20 15.00 -7.87
N ALA A 182 1.93 15.06 -7.41
CA ALA A 182 1.19 13.87 -6.99
C ALA A 182 1.05 12.88 -8.14
N GLN A 183 0.64 13.33 -9.31
CA GLN A 183 0.53 12.48 -10.50
C GLN A 183 1.88 11.83 -10.87
N VAL A 184 2.99 12.58 -10.80
CA VAL A 184 4.33 12.02 -11.09
C VAL A 184 4.69 10.92 -10.10
N ALA A 185 4.45 11.13 -8.80
CA ALA A 185 4.76 10.13 -7.77
C ALA A 185 3.86 8.88 -7.87
N ILE A 186 2.59 9.05 -8.22
CA ILE A 186 1.66 7.94 -8.46
C ILE A 186 2.07 7.18 -9.72
N ASN A 187 2.37 7.89 -10.81
CA ASN A 187 2.79 7.30 -12.07
C ASN A 187 4.11 6.50 -11.92
N TRP A 188 5.01 6.93 -11.00
CA TRP A 188 6.19 6.13 -10.65
C TRP A 188 5.80 4.75 -10.06
N CYS A 189 4.74 4.66 -9.27
CA CYS A 189 4.22 3.38 -8.79
C CYS A 189 3.60 2.58 -9.94
N CYS A 190 2.76 3.21 -10.77
CA CYS A 190 2.12 2.56 -11.92
C CYS A 190 3.14 2.02 -12.92
N TYR A 191 4.23 2.75 -13.18
CA TYR A 191 5.31 2.31 -14.06
C TYR A 191 5.93 0.96 -13.67
N GLN A 192 5.82 0.60 -12.40
CA GLN A 192 6.32 -0.67 -11.87
C GLN A 192 5.26 -1.76 -11.82
N GLY A 193 4.11 -1.56 -12.45
CA GLY A 193 3.01 -2.53 -12.46
C GLY A 193 2.35 -2.69 -11.10
N THR A 194 2.35 -1.64 -10.25
CA THR A 194 1.61 -1.66 -8.98
C THR A 194 0.31 -0.87 -9.08
N ILE A 195 -0.64 -1.16 -8.20
CA ILE A 195 -1.91 -0.43 -8.07
C ILE A 195 -1.80 0.53 -6.89
N PRO A 196 -1.59 1.83 -7.11
CA PRO A 196 -1.44 2.80 -6.02
C PRO A 196 -2.79 3.10 -5.34
N LEU A 197 -2.81 3.01 -4.02
CA LEU A 197 -3.97 3.38 -3.19
C LEU A 197 -3.78 4.79 -2.65
N VAL A 198 -4.52 5.74 -3.19
CA VAL A 198 -4.40 7.17 -2.89
C VAL A 198 -5.52 7.62 -1.97
N GLY A 199 -5.16 8.18 -0.81
CA GLY A 199 -6.12 8.85 0.07
C GLY A 199 -6.43 10.27 -0.44
N MET A 200 -7.71 10.57 -0.67
CA MET A 200 -8.17 11.86 -1.17
C MET A 200 -9.21 12.45 -0.21
N ARG A 201 -9.12 13.76 0.08
CA ARG A 201 -10.03 14.47 0.98
C ARG A 201 -10.84 15.57 0.29
N LYS A 202 -10.44 15.94 -0.92
CA LYS A 202 -11.05 17.04 -1.69
C LYS A 202 -11.40 16.55 -3.10
N LYS A 203 -12.50 17.07 -3.66
CA LYS A 203 -12.91 16.78 -5.04
C LYS A 203 -11.81 17.10 -6.06
N SER A 204 -11.08 18.20 -5.86
CA SER A 204 -9.96 18.58 -6.72
C SER A 204 -8.85 17.53 -6.76
N GLN A 205 -8.58 16.83 -5.65
CA GLN A 205 -7.61 15.74 -5.61
C GLN A 205 -8.10 14.51 -6.40
N VAL A 206 -9.40 14.24 -6.38
CA VAL A 206 -9.98 13.14 -7.18
C VAL A 206 -9.79 13.44 -8.67
N ILE A 207 -10.13 14.66 -9.10
CA ILE A 207 -9.96 15.09 -10.50
C ILE A 207 -8.49 15.05 -10.92
N ASP A 208 -7.58 15.54 -10.06
CA ASP A 208 -6.14 15.52 -10.35
C ASP A 208 -5.63 14.09 -10.49
N VAL A 209 -5.94 13.21 -9.55
CA VAL A 209 -5.47 11.82 -9.54
C VAL A 209 -6.08 11.00 -10.69
N SER A 210 -7.32 11.25 -11.09
CA SER A 210 -7.94 10.54 -12.21
C SER A 210 -7.20 10.74 -13.53
N ASN A 211 -6.50 11.85 -13.69
CA ASN A 211 -5.69 12.15 -14.88
C ASN A 211 -4.36 11.39 -14.94
N VAL A 212 -3.98 10.65 -13.91
CA VAL A 212 -2.75 9.83 -13.89
C VAL A 212 -2.70 8.84 -15.05
N PHE A 213 -3.85 8.32 -15.48
CA PHE A 213 -3.94 7.32 -16.54
C PHE A 213 -3.83 7.90 -17.96
N ASN A 214 -3.82 9.23 -18.11
CA ASN A 214 -3.75 9.89 -19.42
C ASN A 214 -2.31 10.04 -19.94
N TRP A 215 -1.32 9.67 -19.16
CA TRP A 215 0.10 9.78 -19.52
C TRP A 215 0.96 8.75 -18.77
N ASN A 216 2.18 8.54 -19.25
CA ASN A 216 3.14 7.64 -18.62
C ASN A 216 4.51 8.29 -18.45
N LEU A 217 5.23 7.96 -17.37
CA LEU A 217 6.63 8.32 -17.20
C LEU A 217 7.47 7.72 -18.33
N LYS A 218 8.42 8.53 -18.88
CA LYS A 218 9.45 8.00 -19.75
C LYS A 218 10.49 7.22 -18.94
N LYS A 219 11.15 6.27 -19.56
CA LYS A 219 12.20 5.43 -18.95
C LYS A 219 13.31 6.24 -18.28
N ASN A 220 13.73 7.36 -18.88
CA ASN A 220 14.74 8.25 -18.30
C ASN A 220 14.23 9.00 -17.06
N GLU A 221 12.98 9.48 -17.07
CA GLU A 221 12.35 10.14 -15.92
C GLU A 221 12.24 9.17 -14.73
N PHE A 222 11.79 7.94 -15.02
CA PHE A 222 11.72 6.87 -14.02
C PHE A 222 13.11 6.59 -13.40
N LYS A 223 14.14 6.41 -14.24
CA LYS A 223 15.52 6.14 -13.78
C LYS A 223 16.05 7.27 -12.89
N VAL A 224 15.86 8.52 -13.30
CA VAL A 224 16.32 9.69 -12.52
C VAL A 224 15.63 9.74 -11.15
N LEU A 225 14.30 9.55 -11.09
CA LEU A 225 13.55 9.49 -9.83
C LEU A 225 14.05 8.34 -8.94
N GLN A 226 14.32 7.19 -9.52
CA GLN A 226 14.83 6.01 -8.82
C GLN A 226 16.19 6.28 -8.17
N GLU A 227 17.13 6.88 -8.92
CA GLU A 227 18.47 7.18 -8.41
C GLU A 227 18.46 8.26 -7.32
N ILE A 228 17.69 9.33 -7.49
CA ILE A 228 17.54 10.35 -6.46
C ILE A 228 16.85 9.77 -5.23
N SER A 229 15.82 8.93 -5.43
CA SER A 229 15.17 8.22 -4.33
C SER A 229 16.17 7.37 -3.53
N LYS A 230 17.05 6.59 -4.18
CA LYS A 230 18.07 5.78 -3.51
C LYS A 230 19.02 6.64 -2.66
N LYS A 231 19.41 7.80 -3.15
CA LYS A 231 20.31 8.76 -2.46
C LYS A 231 19.64 9.51 -1.31
N CYS A 232 18.31 9.52 -1.27
CA CYS A 232 17.57 10.15 -0.18
C CYS A 232 17.79 9.38 1.13
N PHE A 233 18.53 9.97 2.06
CA PHE A 233 18.93 9.32 3.31
C PHE A 233 17.79 9.16 4.31
N LYS A 234 16.73 9.96 4.21
CA LYS A 234 15.56 9.86 5.09
C LYS A 234 14.38 9.19 4.37
N LYS A 235 14.08 7.99 4.78
CA LYS A 235 12.94 7.21 4.32
C LYS A 235 11.79 7.27 5.31
N MET A 236 10.61 6.93 4.86
CA MET A 236 9.44 6.78 5.74
C MET A 236 9.70 5.71 6.80
N PRO A 237 9.11 5.84 8.00
CA PRO A 237 9.26 4.82 9.03
C PRO A 237 8.70 3.48 8.53
N LYS A 238 9.35 2.40 8.95
CA LYS A 238 8.85 1.04 8.70
C LYS A 238 7.55 0.83 9.45
N ASN A 239 6.61 0.17 8.81
CA ASN A 239 5.40 -0.27 9.50
C ASN A 239 5.80 -1.30 10.58
N PRO A 240 5.49 -1.07 11.87
CA PRO A 240 5.88 -1.96 12.97
C PRO A 240 5.27 -3.36 12.83
N PHE A 241 4.15 -3.47 12.14
CA PHE A 241 3.44 -4.72 11.89
C PHE A 241 3.91 -5.49 10.64
N SER A 242 4.91 -4.98 9.91
CA SER A 242 5.45 -5.69 8.75
C SER A 242 6.27 -6.92 9.20
N SER A 243 5.97 -8.10 8.65
CA SER A 243 6.77 -9.32 8.85
C SER A 243 8.00 -9.35 7.90
N ASN A 244 8.89 -10.28 8.17
CA ASN A 244 10.03 -10.56 7.28
C ASN A 244 9.70 -11.65 6.26
#